data_3b74c3843a90eb4e63dd9e913867984c
#
_entry.id   3b74c3843a90eb4e63dd9e913867984c
#
_cell.length_a   1.000
_cell.length_b   1.000
_cell.length_c   1.000
_cell.angle_alpha   90.00
_cell.angle_beta   90.00
_cell.angle_gamma   90.00
#
_symmetry.space_group_name_H-M   'P 1'
#
loop_
_entity.id
_entity.type
_entity.pdbx_description
1 polymer ?
#
loop_
_entity_poly.entity_id
_entity_poly.type
_entity_poly.pdbx_seq_one_letter_code
_entity_poly.pdbx_strand_id
1 'polypeptide(L)'
;MRELDYFYDQQEEPLKSCFLALRTIISDAHPALTEEWKYKLPFFYLNKKMFCYLWKDKVTQDAYVSFADGFRMNHPALESGDRKRFKIYRINPNKDINIIELNEILAQAFKLYT
;
A
#
# COMPACT_ATOMS: atom_id res chain seq x y z
N MET A 1 -17.30 15.68 -0.60
CA MET A 1 -16.01 14.96 -0.72
C MET A 1 -16.18 13.56 -0.17
N ARG A 2 -15.72 12.55 -0.91
CA ARG A 2 -15.79 11.16 -0.45
C ARG A 2 -14.79 10.94 0.68
N GLU A 3 -15.07 9.94 1.52
CA GLU A 3 -14.19 9.62 2.64
C GLU A 3 -12.76 9.30 2.21
N LEU A 4 -12.59 8.63 1.06
CA LEU A 4 -11.27 8.35 0.50
C LEU A 4 -10.49 9.63 0.23
N ASP A 5 -11.11 10.58 -0.46
CA ASP A 5 -10.44 11.84 -0.81
C ASP A 5 -10.12 12.65 0.45
N TYR A 6 -11.04 12.61 1.42
CA TYR A 6 -10.84 13.28 2.70
C TYR A 6 -9.66 12.69 3.46
N PHE A 7 -9.53 11.36 3.44
CA PHE A 7 -8.39 10.71 4.11
C PHE A 7 -7.05 11.27 3.59
N TYR A 8 -6.89 11.34 2.26
CA TYR A 8 -5.64 11.85 1.68
C TYR A 8 -5.46 13.33 1.97
N ASP A 9 -6.53 14.12 1.89
CA ASP A 9 -6.48 15.55 2.12
C ASP A 9 -6.10 15.90 3.56
N GLN A 10 -6.49 15.06 4.52
CA GLN A 10 -6.22 15.25 5.95
C GLN A 10 -4.78 14.96 6.35
N GLN A 11 -4.02 14.26 5.53
CA GLN A 11 -2.65 13.90 5.88
C GLN A 11 -1.75 15.12 5.87
N GLU A 12 -0.77 15.16 6.77
CA GLU A 12 0.22 16.21 6.80
C GLU A 12 1.45 15.80 5.97
N GLU A 13 2.17 16.83 5.46
CA GLU A 13 3.41 16.55 4.75
C GLU A 13 4.50 16.11 5.74
N PRO A 14 5.40 15.22 5.33
CA PRO A 14 5.59 14.68 3.97
C PRO A 14 4.70 13.45 3.65
N LEU A 15 3.93 12.95 4.61
CA LEU A 15 3.09 11.78 4.42
C LEU A 15 2.05 11.97 3.31
N LYS A 16 1.45 13.16 3.23
CA LYS A 16 0.42 13.41 2.22
C LYS A 16 0.93 13.16 0.81
N SER A 17 2.05 13.77 0.45
CA SER A 17 2.63 13.58 -0.88
C SER A 17 3.04 12.13 -1.12
N CYS A 18 3.57 11.48 -0.10
CA CYS A 18 3.95 10.07 -0.20
C CYS A 18 2.74 9.18 -0.47
N PHE A 19 1.65 9.34 0.29
CA PHE A 19 0.42 8.57 0.09
C PHE A 19 -0.19 8.82 -1.28
N LEU A 20 -0.21 10.07 -1.75
CA LEU A 20 -0.76 10.38 -3.07
C LEU A 20 0.05 9.74 -4.18
N ALA A 21 1.38 9.74 -4.04
CA ALA A 21 2.26 9.07 -5.01
C ALA A 21 2.03 7.55 -5.01
N LEU A 22 1.92 6.94 -3.83
CA LEU A 22 1.64 5.51 -3.70
C LEU A 22 0.29 5.16 -4.32
N ARG A 23 -0.72 5.98 -4.07
CA ARG A 23 -2.06 5.81 -4.65
C ARG A 23 -1.97 5.72 -6.18
N THR A 24 -1.25 6.64 -6.79
CA THR A 24 -1.08 6.67 -8.24
C THR A 24 -0.32 5.44 -8.76
N ILE A 25 0.80 5.11 -8.13
CA ILE A 25 1.63 3.96 -8.54
C ILE A 25 0.83 2.67 -8.49
N ILE A 26 0.11 2.45 -7.39
CA ILE A 26 -0.67 1.23 -7.21
C ILE A 26 -1.84 1.18 -8.19
N SER A 27 -2.58 2.28 -8.32
CA SER A 27 -3.73 2.33 -9.22
C SER A 27 -3.34 2.11 -10.68
N ASP A 28 -2.16 2.60 -11.07
CA ASP A 28 -1.66 2.44 -12.44
C ASP A 28 -1.07 1.05 -12.69
N ALA A 29 -0.80 0.28 -11.64
CA ALA A 29 -0.11 -1.00 -11.78
C ALA A 29 -0.99 -2.11 -12.37
N HIS A 30 -2.31 -2.01 -12.24
CA HIS A 30 -3.21 -3.03 -12.77
C HIS A 30 -4.61 -2.43 -13.03
N PRO A 31 -5.17 -2.65 -14.22
CA PRO A 31 -6.47 -2.04 -14.59
C PRO A 31 -7.67 -2.57 -13.80
N ALA A 32 -7.55 -3.75 -13.20
CA ALA A 32 -8.64 -4.34 -12.43
C ALA A 32 -8.66 -3.95 -10.96
N LEU A 33 -7.68 -3.16 -10.50
CA LEU A 33 -7.67 -2.68 -9.13
C LEU A 33 -8.75 -1.60 -8.92
N THR A 34 -9.45 -1.71 -7.80
CA THR A 34 -10.38 -0.68 -7.35
C THR A 34 -9.98 -0.21 -5.97
N GLU A 35 -10.09 1.09 -5.73
CA GLU A 35 -9.81 1.67 -4.42
C GLU A 35 -11.13 1.83 -3.65
N GLU A 36 -11.17 1.35 -2.41
CA GLU A 36 -12.37 1.38 -1.58
C GLU A 36 -12.06 1.84 -0.17
N TRP A 37 -13.05 2.44 0.48
CA TRP A 37 -12.96 2.89 1.87
C TRP A 37 -13.40 1.74 2.77
N LYS A 38 -12.44 1.09 3.44
CA LYS A 38 -12.70 -0.02 4.36
C LYS A 38 -11.88 0.16 5.63
N TYR A 39 -12.46 -0.16 6.76
CA TYR A 39 -11.76 -0.08 8.06
C TYR A 39 -11.12 1.29 8.30
N LYS A 40 -11.74 2.36 7.77
CA LYS A 40 -11.27 3.75 7.86
C LYS A 40 -9.92 3.97 7.18
N LEU A 41 -9.60 3.18 6.18
CA LEU A 41 -8.34 3.26 5.43
C LEU A 41 -8.60 3.05 3.94
N PRO A 42 -7.68 3.53 3.07
CA PRO A 42 -7.77 3.23 1.64
C PRO A 42 -7.29 1.81 1.37
N PHE A 43 -8.20 0.97 0.92
CA PHE A 43 -7.94 -0.41 0.54
C PHE A 43 -8.03 -0.55 -0.98
N PHE A 44 -7.16 -1.40 -1.52
CA PHE A 44 -7.20 -1.76 -2.94
C PHE A 44 -7.65 -3.21 -3.06
N TYR A 45 -8.63 -3.42 -3.94
CA TYR A 45 -9.19 -4.74 -4.21
C TYR A 45 -8.88 -5.13 -5.64
N LEU A 46 -8.57 -6.41 -5.85
CA LEU A 46 -8.35 -6.98 -7.18
C LEU A 46 -9.40 -8.06 -7.39
N ASN A 47 -10.30 -7.83 -8.36
CA ASN A 47 -11.38 -8.76 -8.64
C ASN A 47 -12.18 -9.13 -7.38
N LYS A 48 -12.53 -8.11 -6.59
CA LYS A 48 -13.31 -8.23 -5.35
C LYS A 48 -12.57 -8.89 -4.19
N LYS A 49 -11.27 -9.18 -4.35
CA LYS A 49 -10.44 -9.71 -3.28
C LYS A 49 -9.54 -8.63 -2.73
N MET A 50 -9.40 -8.59 -1.42
CA MET A 50 -8.51 -7.63 -0.77
C MET A 50 -7.08 -7.85 -1.26
N PHE A 51 -6.44 -6.78 -1.75
CA PHE A 51 -5.08 -6.84 -2.28
C PHE A 51 -4.07 -6.17 -1.36
N CYS A 52 -4.26 -4.89 -1.06
CA CYS A 52 -3.39 -4.15 -0.15
C CYS A 52 -4.11 -2.93 0.42
N TYR A 53 -3.51 -2.33 1.43
CA TYR A 53 -3.98 -1.04 1.94
C TYR A 53 -2.80 -0.15 2.31
N LEU A 54 -3.07 1.14 2.49
CA LEU A 54 -2.07 2.14 2.86
C LEU A 54 -2.30 2.59 4.30
N TRP A 55 -1.22 2.65 5.07
CA TRP A 55 -1.23 3.28 6.38
C TRP A 55 0.19 3.68 6.76
N LYS A 56 0.38 4.06 7.99
CA LYS A 56 1.67 4.53 8.51
C LYS A 56 2.02 3.83 9.81
N ASP A 57 3.33 3.77 10.08
CA ASP A 57 3.86 3.37 11.37
C ASP A 57 3.70 4.55 12.33
N LYS A 58 3.00 4.33 13.44
CA LYS A 58 2.69 5.41 14.39
C LYS A 58 3.92 5.91 15.15
N VAL A 59 4.95 5.10 15.23
CA VAL A 59 6.19 5.45 15.94
C VAL A 59 7.14 6.21 15.02
N THR A 60 7.45 5.63 13.86
CA THR A 60 8.43 6.20 12.93
C THR A 60 7.82 7.21 11.95
N GLN A 61 6.50 7.20 11.77
CA GLN A 61 5.78 8.00 10.77
C GLN A 61 6.13 7.61 9.33
N ASP A 62 6.72 6.45 9.13
CA ASP A 62 6.91 5.91 7.77
C ASP A 62 5.58 5.48 7.19
N ALA A 63 5.41 5.69 5.89
CA ALA A 63 4.28 5.14 5.16
C ALA A 63 4.52 3.66 4.88
N TYR A 64 3.47 2.89 4.64
CA TYR A 64 3.65 1.51 4.17
C TYR A 64 2.47 1.06 3.31
N VAL A 65 2.78 0.09 2.45
CA VAL A 65 1.79 -0.68 1.69
C VAL A 65 1.69 -2.04 2.36
N SER A 66 0.50 -2.41 2.83
CA SER A 66 0.29 -3.68 3.54
C SER A 66 -0.42 -4.66 2.62
N PHE A 67 0.27 -5.75 2.26
CA PHE A 67 -0.25 -6.75 1.32
C PHE A 67 -1.02 -7.84 2.05
N ALA A 68 -2.28 -8.04 1.64
CA ALA A 68 -3.19 -8.98 2.31
C ALA A 68 -2.69 -10.43 2.30
N ASP A 69 -2.07 -10.84 1.20
CA ASP A 69 -1.51 -12.19 1.09
C ASP A 69 0.02 -12.19 1.24
N GLY A 70 0.53 -11.25 2.04
CA GLY A 70 1.95 -11.10 2.29
C GLY A 70 2.62 -12.39 2.78
N PHE A 71 1.88 -13.25 3.53
CA PHE A 71 2.42 -14.52 4.00
C PHE A 71 2.86 -15.45 2.86
N ARG A 72 2.32 -15.24 1.64
CA ARG A 72 2.68 -16.00 0.45
C ARG A 72 3.78 -15.34 -0.37
N MET A 73 4.22 -14.15 0.06
CA MET A 73 5.24 -13.39 -0.66
C MET A 73 6.61 -13.60 -0.02
N ASN A 74 7.64 -13.53 -0.84
CA ASN A 74 9.02 -13.67 -0.37
C ASN A 74 9.90 -12.60 -1.02
N HIS A 75 10.15 -11.53 -0.26
CA HIS A 75 10.99 -10.43 -0.71
C HIS A 75 11.70 -9.83 0.52
N PRO A 76 12.99 -9.54 0.43
CA PRO A 76 13.76 -9.06 1.59
C PRO A 76 13.30 -7.71 2.14
N ALA A 77 12.63 -6.89 1.32
CA ALA A 77 12.12 -5.58 1.76
C ALA A 77 10.78 -5.66 2.49
N LEU A 78 10.14 -6.82 2.53
CA LEU A 78 8.87 -7.00 3.21
C LEU A 78 9.06 -7.37 4.67
N GLU A 79 8.24 -6.77 5.54
CA GLU A 79 8.28 -6.99 6.99
C GLU A 79 6.97 -7.62 7.46
N SER A 80 7.05 -8.71 8.19
CA SER A 80 5.86 -9.32 8.80
C SER A 80 5.60 -8.79 10.22
N GLY A 81 6.65 -8.52 10.99
CA GLY A 81 6.49 -8.14 12.40
C GLY A 81 5.64 -9.18 13.13
N ASP A 82 4.63 -8.71 13.85
CA ASP A 82 3.69 -9.59 14.57
C ASP A 82 2.51 -10.05 13.70
N ARG A 83 2.51 -9.67 12.43
CA ARG A 83 1.42 -10.00 11.50
C ARG A 83 1.54 -11.43 11.02
N LYS A 84 0.41 -12.15 11.02
CA LYS A 84 0.39 -13.54 10.56
C LYS A 84 0.11 -13.67 9.08
N ARG A 85 -0.71 -12.77 8.54
CA ARG A 85 -1.13 -12.81 7.14
C ARG A 85 -0.49 -11.69 6.31
N PHE A 86 -0.49 -10.48 6.81
CA PHE A 86 -0.04 -9.30 6.07
C PHE A 86 1.48 -9.13 6.17
N LYS A 87 2.08 -8.61 5.10
CA LYS A 87 3.44 -8.08 5.14
C LYS A 87 3.43 -6.67 4.61
N ILE A 88 4.24 -5.80 5.19
CA ILE A 88 4.30 -4.41 4.79
C ILE A 88 5.56 -4.10 4.00
N TYR A 89 5.43 -3.20 3.03
CA TYR A 89 6.54 -2.56 2.36
C TYR A 89 6.62 -1.14 2.90
N ARG A 90 7.71 -0.84 3.61
CA ARG A 90 7.90 0.43 4.31
C ARG A 90 8.52 1.46 3.40
N ILE A 91 8.01 2.70 3.44
CA ILE A 91 8.51 3.81 2.65
C ILE A 91 8.79 5.00 3.57
N ASN A 92 10.03 5.52 3.52
CA ASN A 92 10.36 6.75 4.23
C ASN A 92 9.78 7.93 3.45
N PRO A 93 8.82 8.70 4.02
CA PRO A 93 8.14 9.76 3.28
C PRO A 93 9.03 10.96 2.98
N ASN A 94 10.23 11.03 3.58
CA ASN A 94 11.21 12.09 3.33
C ASN A 94 12.16 11.78 2.18
N LYS A 95 12.03 10.59 1.58
CA LYS A 95 12.89 10.15 0.47
C LYS A 95 12.04 9.80 -0.74
N ASP A 96 12.68 9.79 -1.91
CA ASP A 96 12.03 9.35 -3.14
C ASP A 96 11.63 7.88 -3.02
N ILE A 97 10.46 7.55 -3.55
CA ILE A 97 9.99 6.17 -3.60
C ILE A 97 10.85 5.38 -4.57
N ASN A 98 11.32 4.21 -4.13
CA ASN A 98 12.00 3.28 -5.03
C ASN A 98 10.95 2.58 -5.90
N ILE A 99 10.61 3.22 -7.03
CA ILE A 99 9.53 2.76 -7.90
C ILE A 99 9.85 1.39 -8.49
N ILE A 100 11.11 1.13 -8.83
CA ILE A 100 11.54 -0.15 -9.39
C ILE A 100 11.26 -1.28 -8.41
N GLU A 101 11.69 -1.12 -7.16
CA GLU A 101 11.48 -2.12 -6.12
C GLU A 101 10.00 -2.31 -5.81
N LEU A 102 9.25 -1.22 -5.70
CA LEU A 102 7.81 -1.29 -5.44
C LEU A 102 7.09 -2.04 -6.57
N ASN A 103 7.45 -1.77 -7.82
CA ASN A 103 6.85 -2.46 -8.97
C ASN A 103 7.20 -3.95 -8.98
N GLU A 104 8.40 -4.34 -8.55
CA GLU A 104 8.78 -5.75 -8.41
C GLU A 104 7.88 -6.46 -7.39
N ILE A 105 7.66 -5.80 -6.25
CA ILE A 105 6.81 -6.34 -5.18
C ILE A 105 5.36 -6.44 -5.64
N LEU A 106 4.86 -5.39 -6.31
CA LEU A 106 3.49 -5.41 -6.86
C LEU A 106 3.33 -6.54 -7.86
N ALA A 107 4.29 -6.73 -8.77
CA ALA A 107 4.24 -7.82 -9.75
C ALA A 107 4.21 -9.18 -9.07
N GLN A 108 5.00 -9.38 -8.03
CA GLN A 108 4.98 -10.63 -7.25
C GLN A 108 3.61 -10.85 -6.62
N ALA A 109 3.04 -9.78 -6.04
CA ALA A 109 1.72 -9.87 -5.41
C ALA A 109 0.63 -10.20 -6.41
N PHE A 110 0.64 -9.58 -7.60
CA PHE A 110 -0.38 -9.84 -8.62
C PHE A 110 -0.41 -11.30 -9.06
N LYS A 111 0.74 -11.97 -9.08
CA LYS A 111 0.81 -13.39 -9.47
C LYS A 111 0.02 -14.30 -8.53
N LEU A 112 -0.21 -13.87 -7.30
CA LEU A 112 -0.96 -14.65 -6.33
C LEU A 112 -2.48 -14.67 -6.62
N TYR A 113 -2.93 -13.78 -7.49
CA TYR A 113 -4.35 -13.59 -7.78
C TYR A 113 -4.76 -14.08 -9.17
N THR A 114 -3.85 -14.67 -9.89
CA THR A 114 -4.13 -15.21 -11.24
C THR A 114 -4.52 -16.69 -11.19
#